data_2c192ca467935c65228823cfd73a8ec7
#
_entry.id   2c192ca467935c65228823cfd73a8ec7
#
_cell.length_a   1.000
_cell.length_b   1.000
_cell.length_c   1.000
_cell.angle_alpha   90.00
_cell.angle_beta   90.00
_cell.angle_gamma   90.00
#
_symmetry.space_group_name_H-M   'P 1'
#
loop_
_entity.id
_entity.type
_entity.pdbx_description
1 polymer ?
#
loop_
_entity_poly.entity_id
_entity_poly.type
_entity_poly.pdbx_seq_one_letter_code
_entity_poly.pdbx_strand_id
1 'polypeptide(L)'
;VLNVRVGDSFDPRIHYSGAINGGMSGGPALDATGRVIGVNVSGYRFEQLVSFLVPAEHGQKLLERGKGKPLDLKQARQEVARQLRHHSDQLLQSLNHDFVTQRTAGYDLPGKLDRFVDCNASGDTVSDLPTQTERIACSAKAGLYVQQNMYSGDLDFSHIVMTTSKLDAWRFAQRLKSSSFPGGGFNSPKNVAPFACKNHIVQLNELDADLLICTRAYRLFDGLYDISARVLSLNHS
;
A
#
# COMPACT_ATOMS: atom_id res chain seq x y z
N VAL A 1 -23.78 -15.06 -9.05
CA VAL A 1 -23.26 -14.24 -7.94
C VAL A 1 -22.24 -15.08 -7.18
N LEU A 2 -21.00 -14.65 -7.13
CA LEU A 2 -19.91 -15.35 -6.47
C LEU A 2 -19.25 -14.42 -5.46
N ASN A 3 -18.96 -14.92 -4.25
CA ASN A 3 -18.07 -14.21 -3.34
C ASN A 3 -16.63 -14.37 -3.83
N VAL A 4 -16.00 -13.26 -4.18
CA VAL A 4 -14.62 -13.24 -4.67
C VAL A 4 -13.79 -12.29 -3.82
N ARG A 5 -12.53 -12.64 -3.65
CA ARG A 5 -11.55 -11.70 -3.12
C ARG A 5 -10.93 -10.94 -4.29
N VAL A 6 -11.11 -9.64 -4.27
CA VAL A 6 -10.46 -8.74 -5.21
C VAL A 6 -9.11 -8.35 -4.61
N GLY A 7 -8.05 -8.28 -5.41
CA GLY A 7 -6.68 -8.11 -4.95
C GLY A 7 -6.43 -6.87 -4.07
N ASP A 8 -7.31 -5.89 -4.13
CA ASP A 8 -7.25 -4.63 -3.37
C ASP A 8 -8.24 -4.57 -2.18
N SER A 9 -8.76 -5.71 -1.75
CA SER A 9 -9.77 -5.76 -0.68
C SER A 9 -9.48 -6.86 0.32
N PHE A 10 -9.44 -6.52 1.62
CA PHE A 10 -9.36 -7.50 2.71
C PHE A 10 -10.62 -8.34 2.80
N ASP A 11 -11.78 -7.70 2.63
CA ASP A 11 -13.08 -8.35 2.70
C ASP A 11 -13.50 -8.91 1.34
N PRO A 12 -14.18 -10.06 1.31
CA PRO A 12 -14.75 -10.58 0.08
C PRO A 12 -15.73 -9.58 -0.54
N ARG A 13 -15.69 -9.49 -1.87
CA ARG A 13 -16.69 -8.77 -2.67
C ARG A 13 -17.65 -9.76 -3.31
N ILE A 14 -18.84 -9.29 -3.62
CA ILE A 14 -19.76 -10.04 -4.45
C ILE A 14 -19.47 -9.66 -5.90
N HIS A 15 -19.01 -10.64 -6.69
CA HIS A 15 -18.94 -10.49 -8.14
C HIS A 15 -20.30 -10.81 -8.75
N TYR A 16 -20.79 -9.95 -9.63
CA TYR A 16 -22.02 -10.20 -10.39
C TYR A 16 -21.88 -9.66 -11.82
N SER A 17 -22.68 -10.25 -12.72
CA SER A 17 -22.65 -9.96 -14.16
C SER A 17 -23.57 -8.80 -14.60
N GLY A 18 -24.00 -7.95 -13.67
CA GLY A 18 -24.76 -6.75 -14.00
C GLY A 18 -23.84 -5.60 -14.43
N ALA A 19 -24.27 -4.81 -15.39
CA ALA A 19 -23.53 -3.61 -15.80
C ALA A 19 -23.62 -2.54 -14.70
N ILE A 20 -22.47 -1.99 -14.32
CA ILE A 20 -22.38 -0.79 -13.47
C ILE A 20 -21.87 0.36 -14.33
N ASN A 21 -22.62 1.46 -14.36
CA ASN A 21 -22.23 2.70 -15.00
C ASN A 21 -21.79 3.75 -13.95
N GLY A 22 -21.09 4.78 -14.42
CA GLY A 22 -20.79 5.95 -13.59
C GLY A 22 -22.07 6.53 -12.99
N GLY A 23 -22.04 6.83 -11.70
CA GLY A 23 -23.18 7.33 -10.92
C GLY A 23 -23.98 6.24 -10.19
N MET A 24 -23.77 4.95 -10.46
CA MET A 24 -24.42 3.85 -9.74
C MET A 24 -23.70 3.45 -8.45
N SER A 25 -22.48 3.94 -8.23
CA SER A 25 -21.72 3.69 -7.01
C SER A 25 -22.47 4.18 -5.77
N GLY A 26 -22.53 3.33 -4.72
CA GLY A 26 -23.31 3.60 -3.50
C GLY A 26 -24.77 3.19 -3.60
N GLY A 27 -25.29 2.90 -4.80
CA GLY A 27 -26.64 2.38 -4.98
C GLY A 27 -26.79 0.92 -4.57
N PRO A 28 -27.99 0.47 -4.14
CA PRO A 28 -28.24 -0.91 -3.78
C PRO A 28 -28.34 -1.82 -5.01
N ALA A 29 -27.84 -3.04 -4.88
CA ALA A 29 -28.18 -4.14 -5.76
C ALA A 29 -29.22 -5.03 -5.08
N LEU A 30 -30.26 -5.36 -5.81
CA LEU A 30 -31.42 -6.10 -5.30
C LEU A 30 -31.46 -7.51 -5.88
N ASP A 31 -31.95 -8.47 -5.11
CA ASP A 31 -32.33 -9.78 -5.63
C ASP A 31 -33.76 -9.74 -6.27
N ALA A 32 -34.19 -10.87 -6.83
CA ALA A 32 -35.49 -10.97 -7.47
C ALA A 32 -36.67 -10.74 -6.52
N THR A 33 -36.44 -10.78 -5.21
CA THR A 33 -37.46 -10.52 -4.18
C THR A 33 -37.43 -9.07 -3.67
N GLY A 34 -36.56 -8.23 -4.24
CA GLY A 34 -36.40 -6.84 -3.84
C GLY A 34 -35.53 -6.62 -2.59
N ARG A 35 -34.81 -7.64 -2.10
CA ARG A 35 -33.92 -7.49 -0.97
C ARG A 35 -32.55 -6.97 -1.42
N VAL A 36 -31.97 -6.10 -0.63
CA VAL A 36 -30.60 -5.60 -0.88
C VAL A 36 -29.59 -6.71 -0.63
N ILE A 37 -28.85 -7.11 -1.65
CA ILE A 37 -27.77 -8.10 -1.56
C ILE A 37 -26.39 -7.44 -1.40
N GLY A 38 -26.27 -6.19 -1.79
CA GLY A 38 -25.03 -5.44 -1.69
C GLY A 38 -25.13 -4.01 -2.17
N VAL A 39 -24.02 -3.30 -2.09
CA VAL A 39 -23.88 -1.92 -2.55
C VAL A 39 -22.87 -1.85 -3.70
N ASN A 40 -23.25 -1.19 -4.78
CA ASN A 40 -22.39 -1.02 -5.95
C ASN A 40 -21.14 -0.20 -5.61
N VAL A 41 -19.94 -0.72 -5.96
CA VAL A 41 -18.68 -0.02 -5.62
C VAL A 41 -17.73 0.13 -6.80
N SER A 42 -17.59 -0.90 -7.63
CA SER A 42 -16.63 -0.87 -8.74
C SER A 42 -16.99 -1.85 -9.85
N GLY A 43 -16.46 -1.58 -11.05
CA GLY A 43 -16.43 -2.49 -12.18
C GLY A 43 -15.13 -2.29 -12.94
N TYR A 44 -14.71 -3.25 -13.74
CA TYR A 44 -13.58 -3.05 -14.64
C TYR A 44 -14.00 -2.21 -15.85
N ARG A 45 -13.24 -1.14 -16.11
CA ARG A 45 -13.59 -0.17 -17.19
C ARG A 45 -13.63 -0.76 -18.60
N PHE A 46 -12.89 -1.84 -18.83
CA PHE A 46 -12.71 -2.44 -20.15
C PHE A 46 -13.30 -3.86 -20.25
N GLU A 47 -13.90 -4.36 -19.18
CA GLU A 47 -14.54 -5.67 -19.15
C GLU A 47 -16.04 -5.50 -18.92
N GLN A 48 -16.83 -5.98 -19.87
CA GLN A 48 -18.28 -5.97 -19.73
C GLN A 48 -18.72 -7.02 -18.71
N LEU A 49 -19.69 -6.68 -17.88
CA LEU A 49 -20.33 -7.60 -16.93
C LEU A 49 -19.42 -8.08 -15.78
N VAL A 50 -18.32 -7.38 -15.50
CA VAL A 50 -17.48 -7.63 -14.31
C VAL A 50 -17.67 -6.50 -13.33
N SER A 51 -18.55 -6.72 -12.38
CA SER A 51 -18.96 -5.73 -11.37
C SER A 51 -18.87 -6.30 -9.96
N PHE A 52 -18.59 -5.42 -9.00
CA PHE A 52 -18.39 -5.81 -7.61
C PHE A 52 -19.30 -5.03 -6.67
N LEU A 53 -19.85 -5.75 -5.69
CA LEU A 53 -20.63 -5.19 -4.60
C LEU A 53 -19.90 -5.38 -3.27
N VAL A 54 -20.07 -4.43 -2.38
CA VAL A 54 -19.87 -4.67 -0.95
C VAL A 54 -21.10 -5.42 -0.42
N PRO A 55 -20.92 -6.56 0.28
CA PRO A 55 -22.05 -7.32 0.82
C PRO A 55 -22.98 -6.48 1.70
N ALA A 56 -24.29 -6.71 1.61
CA ALA A 56 -25.31 -5.94 2.35
C ALA A 56 -25.13 -5.97 3.88
N GLU A 57 -24.52 -7.01 4.42
CA GLU A 57 -24.24 -7.16 5.85
C GLU A 57 -23.35 -6.03 6.41
N HIS A 58 -22.42 -5.48 5.59
CA HIS A 58 -21.62 -4.32 6.00
C HIS A 58 -22.48 -3.07 6.14
N GLY A 59 -23.44 -2.88 5.23
CA GLY A 59 -24.41 -1.79 5.32
C GLY A 59 -25.34 -1.94 6.53
N GLN A 60 -25.79 -3.14 6.83
CA GLN A 60 -26.61 -3.44 8.00
C GLN A 60 -25.86 -3.14 9.30
N LYS A 61 -24.61 -3.61 9.44
CA LYS A 61 -23.74 -3.32 10.60
C LYS A 61 -23.50 -1.80 10.75
N LEU A 62 -23.35 -1.10 9.66
CA LEU A 62 -23.18 0.36 9.67
C LEU A 62 -24.46 1.05 10.14
N LEU A 63 -25.62 0.64 9.64
CA LEU A 63 -26.92 1.15 10.04
C LEU A 63 -27.19 0.91 11.54
N GLU A 64 -26.89 -0.27 12.06
CA GLU A 64 -27.03 -0.59 13.48
C GLU A 64 -26.16 0.31 14.36
N ARG A 65 -24.91 0.56 13.96
CA ARG A 65 -24.02 1.50 14.66
C ARG A 65 -24.49 2.95 14.54
N GLY A 66 -25.14 3.29 13.43
CA GLY A 66 -25.63 4.65 13.14
C GLY A 66 -26.98 5.01 13.74
N LYS A 67 -27.67 4.12 14.48
CA LYS A 67 -28.96 4.38 15.14
C LYS A 67 -28.88 5.39 16.27
N GLY A 68 -27.68 5.77 16.68
CA GLY A 68 -27.44 6.78 17.72
C GLY A 68 -27.50 8.21 17.19
N LYS A 69 -27.09 9.15 18.05
CA LYS A 69 -26.95 10.56 17.68
C LYS A 69 -25.95 10.70 16.51
N PRO A 70 -26.26 11.50 15.47
CA PRO A 70 -25.31 11.77 14.40
C PRO A 70 -24.00 12.31 14.96
N LEU A 71 -22.88 11.81 14.40
CA LEU A 71 -21.55 12.29 14.77
C LEU A 71 -21.36 13.72 14.25
N ASP A 72 -20.76 14.57 15.07
CA ASP A 72 -20.23 15.83 14.57
C ASP A 72 -18.98 15.59 13.70
N LEU A 73 -18.51 16.63 13.02
CA LEU A 73 -17.37 16.51 12.09
C LEU A 73 -16.10 16.01 12.80
N LYS A 74 -15.85 16.43 14.04
CA LYS A 74 -14.69 16.00 14.83
C LYS A 74 -14.78 14.53 15.18
N GLN A 75 -15.94 14.10 15.67
CA GLN A 75 -16.21 12.69 16.00
C GLN A 75 -16.12 11.79 14.75
N ALA A 76 -16.66 12.26 13.61
CA ALA A 76 -16.57 11.53 12.34
C ALA A 76 -15.10 11.34 11.90
N ARG A 77 -14.26 12.39 12.01
CA ARG A 77 -12.82 12.29 11.71
C ARG A 77 -12.09 11.34 12.66
N GLN A 78 -12.42 11.38 13.94
CA GLN A 78 -11.83 10.44 14.92
C GLN A 78 -12.20 9.00 14.61
N GLU A 79 -13.44 8.75 14.23
CA GLU A 79 -13.89 7.40 13.83
C GLU A 79 -13.18 6.92 12.55
N VAL A 80 -13.04 7.78 11.54
CA VAL A 80 -12.27 7.45 10.33
C VAL A 80 -10.81 7.16 10.68
N ALA A 81 -10.17 7.99 11.50
CA ALA A 81 -8.79 7.74 11.95
C ALA A 81 -8.64 6.41 12.70
N ARG A 82 -9.62 6.04 13.51
CA ARG A 82 -9.64 4.75 14.20
C ARG A 82 -9.72 3.58 13.21
N GLN A 83 -10.59 3.67 12.20
CA GLN A 83 -10.73 2.65 11.17
C GLN A 83 -9.45 2.52 10.32
N LEU A 84 -8.83 3.63 9.94
CA LEU A 84 -7.59 3.63 9.18
C LEU A 84 -6.43 3.00 9.98
N ARG A 85 -6.33 3.31 11.28
CA ARG A 85 -5.34 2.65 12.15
C ARG A 85 -5.58 1.14 12.25
N HIS A 86 -6.83 0.73 12.45
CA HIS A 86 -7.15 -0.70 12.50
C HIS A 86 -6.78 -1.42 11.19
N HIS A 87 -7.03 -0.80 10.04
CA HIS A 87 -6.62 -1.32 8.74
C HIS A 87 -5.08 -1.43 8.63
N SER A 88 -4.35 -0.40 9.06
CA SER A 88 -2.88 -0.42 9.08
C SER A 88 -2.33 -1.50 10.04
N ASP A 89 -2.96 -1.68 11.20
CA ASP A 89 -2.58 -2.74 12.15
C ASP A 89 -2.75 -4.13 11.53
N GLN A 90 -3.82 -4.36 10.76
CA GLN A 90 -4.02 -5.62 10.04
C GLN A 90 -2.95 -5.86 8.98
N LEU A 91 -2.55 -4.81 8.24
CA LEU A 91 -1.43 -4.88 7.30
C LEU A 91 -0.11 -5.20 8.00
N LEU A 92 0.21 -4.50 9.08
CA LEU A 92 1.45 -4.70 9.84
C LEU A 92 1.51 -6.07 10.51
N GLN A 93 0.37 -6.58 10.99
CA GLN A 93 0.30 -7.95 11.53
C GLN A 93 0.64 -9.01 10.48
N SER A 94 0.29 -8.77 9.21
CA SER A 94 0.67 -9.67 8.13
C SER A 94 2.19 -9.70 7.88
N LEU A 95 2.94 -8.71 8.35
CA LEU A 95 4.40 -8.66 8.26
C LEU A 95 5.12 -9.47 9.35
N ASN A 96 4.41 -9.92 10.39
CA ASN A 96 4.98 -10.67 11.52
C ASN A 96 5.10 -12.18 11.25
N HIS A 97 4.90 -12.62 10.03
CA HIS A 97 5.08 -14.01 9.61
C HIS A 97 6.45 -14.21 8.95
N ASP A 98 6.93 -15.45 8.95
CA ASP A 98 8.14 -15.80 8.24
C ASP A 98 8.02 -15.45 6.76
N PHE A 99 8.97 -14.66 6.28
CA PHE A 99 8.99 -14.24 4.88
C PHE A 99 9.40 -15.42 3.99
N VAL A 100 8.69 -15.60 2.90
CA VAL A 100 9.19 -16.43 1.80
C VAL A 100 10.37 -15.68 1.17
N THR A 101 11.57 -16.24 1.30
CA THR A 101 12.76 -15.65 0.69
C THR A 101 12.77 -15.90 -0.81
N GLN A 102 13.20 -14.91 -1.56
CA GLN A 102 13.45 -14.99 -2.99
C GLN A 102 14.92 -14.64 -3.26
N ARG A 103 15.60 -15.50 -4.03
CA ARG A 103 16.99 -15.24 -4.41
C ARG A 103 17.04 -14.25 -5.57
N THR A 104 17.76 -13.15 -5.37
CA THR A 104 17.91 -12.09 -6.37
C THR A 104 19.34 -11.55 -6.30
N ALA A 105 20.03 -11.49 -7.42
CA ALA A 105 21.42 -11.01 -7.53
C ALA A 105 22.37 -11.65 -6.49
N GLY A 106 22.16 -12.92 -6.15
CA GLY A 106 22.98 -13.63 -5.16
C GLY A 106 22.57 -13.46 -3.70
N TYR A 107 21.58 -12.60 -3.38
CA TYR A 107 21.07 -12.37 -2.04
C TYR A 107 19.73 -13.08 -1.81
N ASP A 108 19.52 -13.56 -0.60
CA ASP A 108 18.23 -14.07 -0.16
C ASP A 108 17.44 -12.93 0.46
N LEU A 109 16.47 -12.40 -0.30
CA LEU A 109 15.67 -11.23 0.05
C LEU A 109 14.24 -11.63 0.40
N PRO A 110 13.58 -10.93 1.33
CA PRO A 110 12.16 -11.12 1.54
C PRO A 110 11.39 -10.91 0.24
N GLY A 111 10.65 -11.92 -0.17
CA GLY A 111 9.79 -11.87 -1.35
C GLY A 111 8.35 -11.53 -0.96
N LYS A 112 7.39 -12.27 -1.52
CA LYS A 112 5.97 -12.08 -1.24
C LYS A 112 5.66 -12.32 0.24
N LEU A 113 5.21 -11.27 0.92
CA LEU A 113 4.93 -11.28 2.36
C LEU A 113 3.63 -12.01 2.69
N ASP A 114 2.60 -11.85 1.88
CA ASP A 114 1.28 -12.45 2.03
C ASP A 114 0.54 -12.41 0.68
N ARG A 115 -0.63 -13.06 0.63
CA ARG A 115 -1.56 -13.05 -0.52
C ARG A 115 -2.02 -11.64 -0.95
N PHE A 116 -1.91 -10.64 -0.07
CA PHE A 116 -2.28 -9.24 -0.35
C PHE A 116 -1.16 -8.45 -1.02
N VAL A 117 0.04 -9.00 -1.08
CA VAL A 117 1.22 -8.33 -1.61
C VAL A 117 1.58 -8.95 -2.94
N ASP A 118 1.58 -8.15 -3.98
CA ASP A 118 2.09 -8.52 -5.29
C ASP A 118 3.51 -7.99 -5.46
N CYS A 119 4.40 -8.85 -5.92
CA CYS A 119 5.80 -8.51 -6.18
C CYS A 119 6.12 -8.66 -7.66
N ASN A 120 6.87 -7.68 -8.18
CA ASN A 120 7.39 -7.70 -9.54
C ASN A 120 8.91 -7.54 -9.50
N ALA A 121 9.61 -8.40 -10.24
CA ALA A 121 11.04 -8.26 -10.46
C ALA A 121 11.31 -7.49 -11.75
N SER A 122 12.33 -6.63 -11.74
CA SER A 122 12.82 -5.90 -12.90
C SER A 122 14.32 -5.75 -12.81
N GLY A 123 14.99 -5.59 -13.96
CA GLY A 123 16.43 -5.37 -14.04
C GLY A 123 16.81 -4.57 -15.28
N ASP A 124 18.01 -4.03 -15.29
CA ASP A 124 18.54 -3.32 -16.45
C ASP A 124 18.83 -4.31 -17.60
N THR A 125 18.28 -4.03 -18.76
CA THR A 125 18.50 -4.81 -19.98
C THR A 125 19.67 -4.27 -20.83
N VAL A 126 20.14 -3.05 -20.52
CA VAL A 126 21.23 -2.37 -21.25
C VAL A 126 22.56 -2.64 -20.54
N SER A 127 23.42 -3.44 -21.16
CA SER A 127 24.71 -3.86 -20.58
C SER A 127 25.73 -2.72 -20.43
N ASP A 128 25.56 -1.62 -21.15
CA ASP A 128 26.55 -0.53 -21.18
C ASP A 128 26.30 0.60 -20.16
N LEU A 129 25.34 0.43 -19.27
CA LEU A 129 25.11 1.38 -18.19
C LEU A 129 26.29 1.41 -17.19
N PRO A 130 26.54 2.55 -16.53
CA PRO A 130 27.57 2.66 -15.50
C PRO A 130 27.28 1.79 -14.26
N THR A 131 26.03 1.46 -14.04
CA THR A 131 25.57 0.54 -12.98
C THR A 131 24.55 -0.43 -13.55
N GLN A 132 24.52 -1.63 -13.04
CA GLN A 132 23.46 -2.61 -13.29
C GLN A 132 22.58 -2.69 -12.04
N THR A 133 21.27 -2.73 -12.21
CA THR A 133 20.30 -2.72 -11.11
C THR A 133 19.34 -3.88 -11.27
N GLU A 134 19.18 -4.67 -10.23
CA GLU A 134 18.10 -5.64 -10.07
C GLU A 134 17.17 -5.16 -8.96
N ARG A 135 15.88 -5.22 -9.18
CA ARG A 135 14.87 -4.74 -8.24
C ARG A 135 13.74 -5.74 -8.09
N ILE A 136 13.36 -6.00 -6.84
CA ILE A 136 12.07 -6.57 -6.49
C ILE A 136 11.25 -5.45 -5.86
N ALA A 137 10.10 -5.13 -6.43
CA ALA A 137 9.15 -4.17 -5.88
C ALA A 137 7.87 -4.89 -5.50
N CYS A 138 7.44 -4.72 -4.28
CA CYS A 138 6.26 -5.34 -3.71
C CYS A 138 5.29 -4.26 -3.23
N SER A 139 4.01 -4.45 -3.52
CA SER A 139 2.95 -3.53 -3.15
C SER A 139 1.75 -4.29 -2.61
N ALA A 140 1.25 -3.87 -1.46
CA ALA A 140 -0.05 -4.29 -0.98
C ALA A 140 -1.10 -3.37 -1.59
N LYS A 141 -1.90 -3.90 -2.50
CA LYS A 141 -3.00 -3.19 -3.17
C LYS A 141 -4.20 -2.97 -2.22
N ALA A 142 -3.92 -2.49 -1.03
CA ALA A 142 -4.91 -2.28 0.03
C ALA A 142 -5.15 -0.80 0.32
N GLY A 143 -4.64 0.07 -0.54
CA GLY A 143 -4.78 1.52 -0.42
C GLY A 143 -6.24 1.96 -0.34
N LEU A 144 -6.53 2.82 0.62
CA LEU A 144 -7.86 3.36 0.86
C LEU A 144 -7.94 4.80 0.35
N TYR A 145 -8.88 5.05 -0.55
CA TYR A 145 -9.29 6.41 -0.87
C TYR A 145 -10.12 6.98 0.29
N VAL A 146 -9.59 7.98 0.97
CA VAL A 146 -10.25 8.61 2.12
C VAL A 146 -11.05 9.83 1.68
N GLN A 147 -10.45 10.67 0.84
CA GLN A 147 -11.07 11.84 0.22
C GLN A 147 -10.24 12.29 -0.99
N GLN A 148 -10.68 13.32 -1.69
CA GLN A 148 -9.98 13.84 -2.88
C GLN A 148 -8.50 14.14 -2.57
N ASN A 149 -7.62 13.52 -3.35
CA ASN A 149 -6.16 13.61 -3.21
C ASN A 149 -5.63 13.18 -1.82
N MET A 150 -6.30 12.21 -1.20
CA MET A 150 -5.88 11.60 0.04
C MET A 150 -6.12 10.11 0.03
N TYR A 151 -5.03 9.35 0.09
CA TYR A 151 -4.98 7.90 0.20
C TYR A 151 -4.26 7.51 1.48
N SER A 152 -4.56 6.35 2.00
CA SER A 152 -3.95 5.77 3.20
C SER A 152 -3.98 4.25 3.14
N GLY A 153 -3.23 3.60 3.99
CA GLY A 153 -3.24 2.14 4.13
C GLY A 153 -2.48 1.38 3.06
N ASP A 154 -1.67 2.07 2.25
CA ASP A 154 -0.73 1.43 1.32
C ASP A 154 0.48 0.89 2.07
N LEU A 155 0.99 -0.23 1.62
CA LEU A 155 2.25 -0.80 2.04
C LEU A 155 3.07 -1.16 0.80
N ASP A 156 4.13 -0.42 0.57
CA ASP A 156 5.06 -0.65 -0.52
C ASP A 156 6.46 -0.89 0.03
N PHE A 157 7.16 -1.87 -0.51
CA PHE A 157 8.57 -2.03 -0.23
C PHE A 157 9.32 -2.52 -1.48
N SER A 158 10.61 -2.26 -1.54
CA SER A 158 11.44 -2.76 -2.62
C SER A 158 12.86 -3.08 -2.15
N HIS A 159 13.39 -4.14 -2.72
CA HIS A 159 14.80 -4.48 -2.61
C HIS A 159 15.49 -4.10 -3.92
N ILE A 160 16.61 -3.42 -3.82
CA ILE A 160 17.40 -2.98 -4.96
C ILE A 160 18.83 -3.45 -4.74
N VAL A 161 19.31 -4.27 -5.66
CA VAL A 161 20.73 -4.64 -5.73
C VAL A 161 21.34 -3.88 -6.91
N MET A 162 22.36 -3.11 -6.63
CA MET A 162 23.07 -2.34 -7.64
C MET A 162 24.52 -2.77 -7.67
N THR A 163 25.05 -3.05 -8.85
CA THR A 163 26.44 -3.44 -9.07
C THR A 163 27.10 -2.54 -10.11
N THR A 164 28.42 -2.45 -10.10
CA THR A 164 29.19 -1.72 -11.10
C THR A 164 30.56 -2.36 -11.32
N SER A 165 31.01 -2.34 -12.57
CA SER A 165 32.40 -2.59 -12.94
C SER A 165 33.08 -1.33 -13.52
N LYS A 166 32.35 -0.20 -13.57
CA LYS A 166 32.79 1.03 -14.29
C LYS A 166 33.01 2.22 -13.37
N LEU A 167 32.42 2.21 -12.16
CA LEU A 167 32.53 3.31 -11.21
C LEU A 167 33.52 2.97 -10.09
N ASP A 168 34.28 3.99 -9.66
CA ASP A 168 35.01 3.90 -8.40
C ASP A 168 34.05 3.93 -7.20
N ALA A 169 34.55 3.53 -6.02
CA ALA A 169 33.74 3.39 -4.80
C ALA A 169 33.01 4.67 -4.41
N TRP A 170 33.64 5.84 -4.58
CA TRP A 170 33.03 7.12 -4.22
C TRP A 170 31.85 7.48 -5.14
N ARG A 171 32.03 7.35 -6.46
CA ARG A 171 30.97 7.60 -7.45
C ARG A 171 29.85 6.59 -7.31
N PHE A 172 30.18 5.34 -7.05
CA PHE A 172 29.18 4.30 -6.77
C PHE A 172 28.35 4.62 -5.53
N ALA A 173 28.98 5.00 -4.42
CA ALA A 173 28.28 5.39 -3.19
C ALA A 173 27.35 6.61 -3.41
N GLN A 174 27.78 7.61 -4.19
CA GLN A 174 26.93 8.75 -4.56
C GLN A 174 25.72 8.31 -5.40
N ARG A 175 25.94 7.39 -6.33
CA ARG A 175 24.86 6.83 -7.18
C ARG A 175 23.83 6.08 -6.34
N LEU A 176 24.26 5.22 -5.41
CA LEU A 176 23.41 4.50 -4.47
C LEU A 176 22.55 5.46 -3.63
N LYS A 177 23.14 6.51 -3.06
CA LYS A 177 22.41 7.51 -2.27
C LYS A 177 21.36 8.26 -3.09
N SER A 178 21.67 8.60 -4.34
CA SER A 178 20.76 9.36 -5.21
C SER A 178 19.60 8.52 -5.75
N SER A 179 19.76 7.19 -5.87
CA SER A 179 18.75 6.31 -6.45
C SER A 179 17.62 5.91 -5.49
N SER A 180 17.78 6.20 -4.22
CA SER A 180 16.91 5.64 -3.16
C SER A 180 16.31 6.74 -2.28
N PHE A 181 15.63 7.71 -2.86
CA PHE A 181 14.88 8.66 -2.04
C PHE A 181 13.55 8.05 -1.59
N PRO A 182 13.16 8.16 -0.30
CA PRO A 182 11.84 7.74 0.14
C PRO A 182 10.80 8.56 -0.64
N GLY A 183 10.09 7.91 -1.55
CA GLY A 183 9.08 8.55 -2.38
C GLY A 183 7.98 9.17 -1.54
N GLY A 184 7.61 10.39 -1.82
CA GLY A 184 6.39 10.98 -1.28
C GLY A 184 5.19 10.34 -1.98
N GLY A 185 4.30 9.69 -1.25
CA GLY A 185 3.03 9.20 -1.79
C GLY A 185 2.20 10.36 -2.40
N PHE A 186 1.17 10.02 -3.15
CA PHE A 186 0.31 10.93 -3.94
C PHE A 186 -0.56 11.90 -3.11
N ASN A 187 -0.31 12.04 -1.80
CA ASN A 187 -1.11 12.88 -0.93
C ASN A 187 -0.83 14.37 -1.13
N SER A 188 -1.91 15.15 -1.27
CA SER A 188 -1.80 16.61 -1.40
C SER A 188 -1.17 17.25 -0.15
N PRO A 189 -0.30 18.27 -0.28
CA PRO A 189 0.23 19.04 0.85
C PRO A 189 -0.85 19.68 1.73
N LYS A 190 -2.08 19.81 1.24
CA LYS A 190 -3.25 20.24 2.03
C LYS A 190 -3.65 19.19 3.06
N ASN A 191 -3.42 17.91 2.78
CA ASN A 191 -3.85 16.79 3.59
C ASN A 191 -2.75 16.26 4.52
N VAL A 192 -1.48 16.46 4.16
CA VAL A 192 -0.33 15.94 4.91
C VAL A 192 0.72 17.01 5.18
N ALA A 193 1.49 16.84 6.24
CA ALA A 193 2.66 17.65 6.54
C ALA A 193 3.83 17.28 5.61
N PRO A 194 4.88 18.11 5.50
CA PRO A 194 6.15 17.67 4.93
C PRO A 194 6.74 16.50 5.71
N PHE A 195 7.55 15.68 5.05
CA PHE A 195 8.30 14.64 5.74
C PHE A 195 9.35 15.22 6.66
N ALA A 196 9.41 14.71 7.88
CA ALA A 196 10.51 14.90 8.81
C ALA A 196 11.35 13.62 8.84
N CYS A 197 12.63 13.74 8.50
CA CYS A 197 13.51 12.59 8.34
C CYS A 197 14.63 12.60 9.37
N LYS A 198 15.02 11.40 9.83
CA LYS A 198 16.19 11.17 10.67
C LYS A 198 17.04 10.06 10.05
N ASN A 199 18.35 10.26 10.10
CA ASN A 199 19.33 9.30 9.61
C ASN A 199 20.10 8.67 10.78
N HIS A 200 20.33 7.37 10.70
CA HIS A 200 21.05 6.58 11.70
C HIS A 200 21.99 5.61 11.01
N ILE A 201 23.17 5.41 11.56
CA ILE A 201 24.02 4.27 11.21
C ILE A 201 23.65 3.15 12.17
N VAL A 202 23.29 2.01 11.64
CA VAL A 202 22.87 0.82 12.39
C VAL A 202 23.66 -0.39 11.94
N GLN A 203 23.86 -1.33 12.85
CA GLN A 203 24.43 -2.63 12.54
C GLN A 203 23.28 -3.65 12.47
N LEU A 204 23.12 -4.29 11.34
CA LEU A 204 22.14 -5.33 11.07
C LEU A 204 22.89 -6.65 10.86
N ASN A 205 22.99 -7.47 11.91
CA ASN A 205 23.88 -8.63 11.96
C ASN A 205 25.35 -8.19 11.69
N GLU A 206 25.94 -8.67 10.59
CA GLU A 206 27.30 -8.34 10.17
C GLU A 206 27.37 -7.16 9.19
N LEU A 207 26.23 -6.50 8.91
CA LEU A 207 26.11 -5.46 7.91
C LEU A 207 25.92 -4.09 8.54
N ASP A 208 26.86 -3.17 8.29
CA ASP A 208 26.67 -1.76 8.61
C ASP A 208 25.74 -1.12 7.59
N ALA A 209 24.75 -0.40 8.05
CA ALA A 209 23.73 0.20 7.19
C ALA A 209 23.40 1.65 7.57
N ASP A 210 23.14 2.45 6.56
CA ASP A 210 22.55 3.79 6.65
C ASP A 210 21.00 3.62 6.65
N LEU A 211 20.38 3.87 7.81
CA LEU A 211 18.93 3.84 8.00
C LEU A 211 18.38 5.25 7.99
N LEU A 212 17.62 5.60 6.96
CA LEU A 212 16.84 6.84 6.90
C LEU A 212 15.37 6.53 7.22
N ILE A 213 14.82 7.15 8.24
CA ILE A 213 13.40 7.06 8.59
C ILE A 213 12.77 8.44 8.41
N CYS A 214 11.70 8.50 7.63
CA CYS A 214 10.93 9.69 7.37
C CYS A 214 9.48 9.49 7.82
N THR A 215 8.92 10.45 8.52
CA THR A 215 7.51 10.44 8.93
C THR A 215 6.83 11.75 8.53
N ARG A 216 5.54 11.68 8.23
CA ARG A 216 4.69 12.86 8.06
C ARG A 216 3.30 12.61 8.63
N ALA A 217 2.75 13.62 9.28
CA ALA A 217 1.41 13.55 9.87
C ALA A 217 0.32 13.90 8.86
N TYR A 218 -0.85 13.29 9.01
CA TYR A 218 -2.08 13.70 8.35
C TYR A 218 -2.69 14.88 9.09
N ARG A 219 -3.01 15.97 8.36
CA ARG A 219 -3.50 17.23 8.99
C ARG A 219 -4.91 17.15 9.57
N LEU A 220 -5.75 16.27 9.01
CA LEU A 220 -7.16 16.14 9.38
C LEU A 220 -7.45 14.95 10.30
N PHE A 221 -6.46 14.09 10.54
CA PHE A 221 -6.61 12.84 11.28
C PHE A 221 -5.50 12.69 12.31
N ASP A 222 -5.81 13.06 13.54
CA ASP A 222 -4.85 12.99 14.65
C ASP A 222 -4.32 11.57 14.87
N GLY A 223 -3.01 11.46 15.02
CA GLY A 223 -2.33 10.18 15.26
C GLY A 223 -2.21 9.28 14.03
N LEU A 224 -2.50 9.78 12.82
CA LEU A 224 -2.25 9.09 11.57
C LEU A 224 -0.97 9.64 10.91
N TYR A 225 -0.10 8.75 10.46
CA TYR A 225 1.19 9.09 9.87
C TYR A 225 1.47 8.21 8.65
N ASP A 226 2.13 8.79 7.64
CA ASP A 226 2.90 8.03 6.67
C ASP A 226 4.31 7.82 7.21
N ILE A 227 4.83 6.61 7.04
CA ILE A 227 6.19 6.25 7.41
C ILE A 227 6.89 5.74 6.16
N SER A 228 8.09 6.25 5.91
CA SER A 228 8.97 5.74 4.86
C SER A 228 10.34 5.45 5.47
N ALA A 229 10.89 4.29 5.17
CA ALA A 229 12.22 3.90 5.62
C ALA A 229 13.08 3.45 4.44
N ARG A 230 14.37 3.75 4.50
CA ARG A 230 15.38 3.26 3.58
C ARG A 230 16.53 2.66 4.38
N VAL A 231 16.91 1.47 4.03
CA VAL A 231 18.14 0.83 4.53
C VAL A 231 19.12 0.71 3.37
N LEU A 232 20.30 1.24 3.52
CA LEU A 232 21.37 1.18 2.54
C LEU A 232 22.60 0.52 3.16
N SER A 233 23.06 -0.60 2.61
CA SER A 233 24.30 -1.26 3.03
C SER A 233 25.49 -0.34 2.80
N LEU A 234 26.37 -0.24 3.78
CA LEU A 234 27.62 0.51 3.71
C LEU A 234 28.83 -0.38 3.37
N ASN A 235 28.71 -1.68 3.58
CA ASN A 235 29.74 -2.65 3.26
C ASN A 235 29.56 -3.08 1.82
N HIS A 236 30.41 -2.58 0.95
CA HIS A 236 30.46 -2.93 -0.47
C HIS A 236 31.54 -4.00 -0.64
N SER A 237 31.12 -5.24 -0.92
CA SER A 237 32.01 -6.29 -1.40
C SER A 237 32.16 -6.23 -2.91
#